data_41f6bdc2299a21fa5da23283926fb83b
#
_entry.id   41f6bdc2299a21fa5da23283926fb83b
#
_cell.length_a   1.000
_cell.length_b   1.000
_cell.length_c   1.000
_cell.angle_alpha   90.00
_cell.angle_beta   90.00
_cell.angle_gamma   90.00
#
_symmetry.space_group_name_H-M   'P 1'
#
loop_
_entity.id
_entity.type
_entity.pdbx_description
1 polymer ?
#
loop_
_entity_poly.entity_id
_entity_poly.type
_entity_poly.pdbx_seq_one_letter_code
_entity_poly.pdbx_strand_id
1 'polypeptide(L)'
;MALHPSTPLHLREATLDDLRILLDFEQALVAYERPFAPQLRQGKIHYYDLKAYIQDPDVCVVIAERKGEILGSGYALIRENAPYKTPSELVYLGFMYVHPEHRGEGINGKVMQYLIQWGKDQGFTEFQLDVYDENTSARKAYEKMGFVPEILTMRLDNIPPENQK
;
A
#
# COMPACT_ATOMS: atom_id res chain seq x y z
N MET A 1 -18.59 -30.68 14.89
CA MET A 1 -18.35 -29.24 15.13
C MET A 1 -18.63 -28.53 13.81
N ALA A 2 -19.75 -27.86 13.69
CA ALA A 2 -20.09 -27.14 12.47
C ALA A 2 -19.16 -25.94 12.34
N LEU A 3 -18.35 -25.91 11.28
CA LEU A 3 -17.63 -24.72 10.85
C LEU A 3 -18.71 -23.68 10.50
N HIS A 4 -18.91 -22.70 11.38
CA HIS A 4 -19.69 -21.53 10.98
C HIS A 4 -19.02 -20.94 9.74
N PRO A 5 -19.76 -20.76 8.62
CA PRO A 5 -19.20 -20.12 7.46
C PRO A 5 -18.74 -18.72 7.91
N SER A 6 -17.42 -18.50 7.83
CA SER A 6 -16.86 -17.19 8.11
C SER A 6 -17.52 -16.20 7.15
N THR A 7 -18.07 -15.12 7.68
CA THR A 7 -18.68 -14.07 6.84
C THR A 7 -17.68 -13.67 5.76
N PRO A 8 -18.09 -13.68 4.48
CA PRO A 8 -17.16 -13.39 3.39
C PRO A 8 -16.59 -11.98 3.51
N LEU A 9 -15.33 -11.85 3.11
CA LEU A 9 -14.69 -10.55 2.96
C LEU A 9 -15.25 -9.90 1.70
N HIS A 10 -15.69 -8.66 1.81
CA HIS A 10 -16.17 -7.85 0.71
C HIS A 10 -15.12 -6.77 0.36
N LEU A 11 -14.79 -6.66 -0.93
CA LEU A 11 -13.90 -5.61 -1.44
C LEU A 11 -14.73 -4.63 -2.26
N ARG A 12 -14.53 -3.36 -2.02
CA ARG A 12 -15.17 -2.27 -2.78
C ARG A 12 -14.27 -1.05 -2.86
N GLU A 13 -14.52 -0.20 -3.82
CA GLU A 13 -13.89 1.12 -3.84
C GLU A 13 -14.34 1.96 -2.65
N ALA A 14 -13.40 2.74 -2.12
CA ALA A 14 -13.65 3.66 -1.02
C ALA A 14 -14.48 4.86 -1.50
N THR A 15 -15.27 5.40 -0.59
CA THR A 15 -15.97 6.66 -0.77
C THR A 15 -15.47 7.70 0.24
N LEU A 16 -15.91 8.95 0.11
CA LEU A 16 -15.56 10.00 1.08
C LEU A 16 -16.03 9.69 2.50
N ASP A 17 -17.06 8.84 2.66
CA ASP A 17 -17.53 8.41 3.99
C ASP A 17 -16.50 7.53 4.70
N ASP A 18 -15.60 6.87 3.94
CA ASP A 18 -14.53 6.03 4.46
C ASP A 18 -13.26 6.83 4.82
N LEU A 19 -13.19 8.12 4.45
CA LEU A 19 -11.97 8.91 4.57
C LEU A 19 -11.41 8.93 5.99
N ARG A 20 -12.25 9.01 7.01
CA ARG A 20 -11.82 9.06 8.40
C ARG A 20 -11.04 7.82 8.80
N ILE A 21 -11.59 6.62 8.52
CA ILE A 21 -10.92 5.36 8.88
C ILE A 21 -9.65 5.16 8.06
N LEU A 22 -9.64 5.60 6.79
CA LEU A 22 -8.45 5.52 5.94
C LEU A 22 -7.32 6.43 6.46
N LEU A 23 -7.64 7.61 6.99
CA LEU A 23 -6.64 8.47 7.64
C LEU A 23 -6.08 7.83 8.92
N ASP A 24 -6.89 7.10 9.68
CA ASP A 24 -6.43 6.35 10.84
C ASP A 24 -5.53 5.18 10.41
N PHE A 25 -5.85 4.49 9.33
CA PHE A 25 -5.01 3.44 8.74
C PHE A 25 -3.67 3.97 8.24
N GLU A 26 -3.66 5.17 7.63
CA GLU A 26 -2.42 5.83 7.22
C GLU A 26 -1.50 6.08 8.43
N GLN A 27 -2.03 6.60 9.53
CA GLN A 27 -1.23 6.82 10.73
C GLN A 27 -0.70 5.50 11.34
N ALA A 28 -1.50 4.44 11.31
CA ALA A 28 -1.06 3.12 11.74
C ALA A 28 0.05 2.55 10.82
N LEU A 29 -0.06 2.78 9.51
CA LEU A 29 0.97 2.40 8.55
C LEU A 29 2.27 3.18 8.78
N VAL A 30 2.20 4.49 8.97
CA VAL A 30 3.36 5.34 9.32
C VAL A 30 4.05 4.82 10.57
N ALA A 31 3.28 4.52 11.62
CA ALA A 31 3.83 3.97 12.88
C ALA A 31 4.52 2.62 12.66
N TYR A 32 3.94 1.75 11.85
CA TYR A 32 4.51 0.44 11.52
C TYR A 32 5.82 0.56 10.71
N GLU A 33 5.92 1.55 9.82
CA GLU A 33 7.08 1.73 8.94
C GLU A 33 8.23 2.50 9.59
N ARG A 34 8.00 3.25 10.67
CA ARG A 34 9.05 4.03 11.32
C ARG A 34 10.34 3.26 11.65
N PRO A 35 10.31 1.99 12.11
CA PRO A 35 11.52 1.22 12.34
C PRO A 35 12.37 0.99 11.08
N PHE A 36 11.74 0.96 9.90
CA PHE A 36 12.41 0.78 8.62
C PHE A 36 12.87 2.11 8.00
N ALA A 37 12.32 3.23 8.47
CA ALA A 37 12.49 4.56 7.90
C ALA A 37 12.88 5.59 8.97
N PRO A 38 14.09 5.52 9.54
CA PRO A 38 14.51 6.40 10.64
C PRO A 38 14.56 7.88 10.27
N GLN A 39 14.54 8.21 8.98
CA GLN A 39 14.50 9.59 8.46
C GLN A 39 13.11 10.23 8.48
N LEU A 40 12.06 9.48 8.81
CA LEU A 40 10.73 10.06 8.91
C LEU A 40 10.67 11.12 10.01
N ARG A 41 10.06 12.26 9.68
CA ARG A 41 9.85 13.34 10.67
C ARG A 41 9.05 12.83 11.86
N GLN A 42 9.30 13.40 13.02
CA GLN A 42 8.51 13.11 14.21
C GLN A 42 7.09 13.67 14.09
N GLY A 43 6.17 13.09 14.85
CA GLY A 43 4.78 13.53 14.88
C GLY A 43 3.92 12.95 13.75
N LYS A 44 2.80 13.61 13.50
CA LYS A 44 1.83 13.20 12.49
C LYS A 44 2.37 13.47 11.08
N ILE A 45 2.32 12.44 10.23
CA ILE A 45 2.77 12.49 8.84
C ILE A 45 1.63 12.02 7.96
N HIS A 46 1.46 12.66 6.80
CA HIS A 46 0.59 12.19 5.73
C HIS A 46 1.45 11.80 4.53
N TYR A 47 1.28 10.57 4.07
CA TYR A 47 1.92 10.06 2.87
C TYR A 47 1.12 10.42 1.61
N TYR A 48 -0.22 10.50 1.74
CA TYR A 48 -1.14 10.55 0.63
C TYR A 48 -2.17 11.66 0.82
N ASP A 49 -2.64 12.24 -0.28
CA ASP A 49 -3.88 13.01 -0.30
C ASP A 49 -5.05 12.05 -0.59
N LEU A 50 -5.47 11.29 0.44
CA LEU A 50 -6.50 10.26 0.31
C LEU A 50 -7.83 10.84 -0.17
N LYS A 51 -8.14 12.09 0.19
CA LYS A 51 -9.35 12.75 -0.29
C LYS A 51 -9.32 12.96 -1.81
N ALA A 52 -8.20 13.48 -2.31
CA ALA A 52 -8.00 13.63 -3.75
C ALA A 52 -7.99 12.28 -4.46
N TYR A 53 -7.32 11.27 -3.90
CA TYR A 53 -7.25 9.93 -4.48
C TYR A 53 -8.63 9.27 -4.64
N ILE A 54 -9.51 9.41 -3.65
CA ILE A 54 -10.89 8.86 -3.74
C ILE A 54 -11.70 9.50 -4.87
N GLN A 55 -11.38 10.74 -5.23
CA GLN A 55 -12.10 11.52 -6.24
C GLN A 55 -11.46 11.49 -7.64
N ASP A 56 -10.27 10.91 -7.74
CA ASP A 56 -9.49 10.89 -8.99
C ASP A 56 -9.86 9.65 -9.81
N PRO A 57 -10.29 9.79 -11.08
CA PRO A 57 -10.62 8.65 -11.95
C PRO A 57 -9.41 7.77 -12.31
N ASP A 58 -8.19 8.28 -12.19
CA ASP A 58 -6.94 7.55 -12.44
C ASP A 58 -6.39 6.85 -11.17
N VAL A 59 -7.17 6.86 -10.09
CA VAL A 59 -6.84 6.21 -8.82
C VAL A 59 -7.99 5.32 -8.36
N CYS A 60 -7.66 4.11 -7.95
CA CYS A 60 -8.59 3.21 -7.27
C CYS A 60 -8.15 3.05 -5.81
N VAL A 61 -8.91 3.60 -4.88
CA VAL A 61 -8.73 3.31 -3.45
C VAL A 61 -9.69 2.21 -3.07
N VAL A 62 -9.19 1.07 -2.61
CA VAL A 62 -10.01 -0.10 -2.25
C VAL A 62 -9.97 -0.34 -0.75
N ILE A 63 -11.08 -0.77 -0.20
CA ILE A 63 -11.22 -1.27 1.16
C ILE A 63 -11.70 -2.71 1.18
N ALA A 64 -11.27 -3.43 2.20
CA ALA A 64 -11.74 -4.77 2.51
C ALA A 64 -12.57 -4.71 3.80
N GLU A 65 -13.83 -5.09 3.71
CA GLU A 65 -14.75 -5.03 4.86
C GLU A 65 -15.39 -6.39 5.15
N ARG A 66 -15.75 -6.59 6.41
CA ARG A 66 -16.47 -7.78 6.89
C ARG A 66 -17.43 -7.35 7.99
N LYS A 67 -18.72 -7.67 7.86
CA LYS A 67 -19.77 -7.28 8.81
C LYS A 67 -19.83 -5.76 9.10
N GLY A 68 -19.53 -4.93 8.11
CA GLY A 68 -19.51 -3.47 8.27
C GLY A 68 -18.24 -2.91 8.91
N GLU A 69 -17.25 -3.74 9.22
CA GLU A 69 -15.95 -3.32 9.72
C GLU A 69 -14.92 -3.33 8.60
N ILE A 70 -14.19 -2.22 8.45
CA ILE A 70 -13.11 -2.09 7.47
C ILE A 70 -11.83 -2.64 8.08
N LEU A 71 -11.26 -3.66 7.44
CA LEU A 71 -10.14 -4.45 7.93
C LEU A 71 -8.84 -4.20 7.19
N GLY A 72 -8.90 -3.59 6.02
CA GLY A 72 -7.72 -3.33 5.21
C GLY A 72 -8.00 -2.36 4.08
N SER A 73 -6.92 -1.87 3.49
CA SER A 73 -6.95 -0.90 2.39
C SER A 73 -5.78 -1.07 1.43
N GLY A 74 -5.88 -0.42 0.29
CA GLY A 74 -4.83 -0.23 -0.67
C GLY A 74 -5.26 0.76 -1.75
N TYR A 75 -4.31 1.23 -2.56
CA TYR A 75 -4.65 1.97 -3.77
C TYR A 75 -3.84 1.50 -4.97
N ALA A 76 -4.39 1.74 -6.15
CA ALA A 76 -3.71 1.70 -7.43
C ALA A 76 -3.78 3.09 -8.06
N LEU A 77 -2.66 3.58 -8.57
CA LEU A 77 -2.51 4.89 -9.18
C LEU A 77 -1.87 4.74 -10.56
N ILE A 78 -2.51 5.25 -11.60
CA ILE A 78 -1.91 5.36 -12.93
C ILE A 78 -0.89 6.49 -12.89
N ARG A 79 0.34 6.20 -13.29
CA ARG A 79 1.40 7.21 -13.36
C ARG A 79 2.28 7.04 -14.59
N GLU A 80 2.88 8.13 -15.03
CA GLU A 80 3.90 8.11 -16.07
C GLU A 80 5.13 7.33 -15.60
N ASN A 81 5.68 6.54 -16.51
CA ASN A 81 6.97 5.90 -16.34
C ASN A 81 8.09 6.88 -16.73
N ALA A 82 9.33 6.56 -16.38
CA ALA A 82 10.47 7.36 -16.81
C ALA A 82 10.51 7.44 -18.36
N PRO A 83 10.84 8.60 -18.95
CA PRO A 83 10.77 8.81 -20.40
C PRO A 83 11.60 7.82 -21.24
N TYR A 84 12.61 7.21 -20.64
CA TYR A 84 13.48 6.20 -21.26
C TYR A 84 13.02 4.76 -21.01
N LYS A 85 11.86 4.56 -20.38
CA LYS A 85 11.28 3.23 -20.12
C LYS A 85 10.02 2.98 -20.95
N THR A 86 9.70 1.71 -21.12
CA THR A 86 8.45 1.22 -21.70
C THR A 86 7.79 0.24 -20.72
N PRO A 87 6.45 0.24 -20.61
CA PRO A 87 5.49 1.16 -21.24
C PRO A 87 5.62 2.59 -20.69
N SER A 88 5.01 3.55 -21.38
CA SER A 88 5.02 4.98 -20.97
C SER A 88 4.25 5.27 -19.68
N GLU A 89 3.31 4.41 -19.34
CA GLU A 89 2.50 4.48 -18.11
C GLU A 89 2.44 3.12 -17.44
N LEU A 90 2.31 3.15 -16.13
CA LEU A 90 2.18 1.96 -15.29
C LEU A 90 1.21 2.19 -14.14
N VAL A 91 0.83 1.12 -13.47
CA VAL A 91 0.03 1.19 -12.24
C VAL A 91 0.96 1.05 -11.04
N TYR A 92 0.95 2.06 -10.18
CA TYR A 92 1.65 2.03 -8.90
C TYR A 92 0.70 1.63 -7.79
N LEU A 93 1.10 0.68 -6.95
CA LEU A 93 0.33 0.16 -5.82
C LEU A 93 0.90 0.69 -4.51
N GLY A 94 0.04 1.13 -3.63
CA GLY A 94 0.44 1.66 -2.33
C GLY A 94 -0.63 1.55 -1.26
N PHE A 95 -0.34 2.04 -0.07
CA PHE A 95 -1.26 2.05 1.06
C PHE A 95 -1.78 0.65 1.45
N MET A 96 -0.93 -0.37 1.32
CA MET A 96 -1.27 -1.73 1.71
C MET A 96 -1.28 -1.84 3.24
N TYR A 97 -2.47 -1.81 3.81
CA TYR A 97 -2.69 -1.92 5.25
C TYR A 97 -3.70 -3.01 5.57
N VAL A 98 -3.41 -3.78 6.60
CA VAL A 98 -4.35 -4.74 7.21
C VAL A 98 -4.34 -4.53 8.71
N HIS A 99 -5.53 -4.44 9.29
CA HIS A 99 -5.70 -4.32 10.73
C HIS A 99 -4.94 -5.45 11.45
N PRO A 100 -4.15 -5.15 12.50
CA PRO A 100 -3.26 -6.13 13.14
C PRO A 100 -3.94 -7.43 13.55
N GLU A 101 -5.16 -7.38 14.06
CA GLU A 101 -5.94 -8.53 14.50
C GLU A 101 -6.39 -9.47 13.36
N HIS A 102 -6.33 -8.99 12.12
CA HIS A 102 -6.76 -9.71 10.93
C HIS A 102 -5.60 -10.07 9.97
N ARG A 103 -4.37 -9.88 10.41
CA ARG A 103 -3.19 -10.30 9.65
C ARG A 103 -3.12 -11.82 9.56
N GLY A 104 -2.58 -12.31 8.45
CA GLY A 104 -2.51 -13.75 8.19
C GLY A 104 -3.78 -14.37 7.61
N GLU A 105 -4.87 -13.60 7.45
CA GLU A 105 -6.13 -14.06 6.84
C GLU A 105 -6.17 -13.90 5.31
N GLY A 106 -5.09 -13.48 4.69
CA GLY A 106 -5.00 -13.28 3.23
C GLY A 106 -5.68 -12.01 2.70
N ILE A 107 -6.04 -11.07 3.57
CA ILE A 107 -6.74 -9.83 3.19
C ILE A 107 -5.89 -9.00 2.23
N ASN A 108 -4.60 -8.82 2.53
CA ASN A 108 -3.69 -8.07 1.67
C ASN A 108 -3.62 -8.65 0.25
N GLY A 109 -3.54 -9.96 0.12
CA GLY A 109 -3.53 -10.63 -1.17
C GLY A 109 -4.80 -10.35 -1.99
N LYS A 110 -5.97 -10.34 -1.34
CA LYS A 110 -7.25 -10.02 -2.00
C LYS A 110 -7.34 -8.56 -2.41
N VAL A 111 -6.87 -7.64 -1.56
CA VAL A 111 -6.76 -6.21 -1.89
C VAL A 111 -5.88 -6.02 -3.13
N MET A 112 -4.71 -6.62 -3.15
CA MET A 112 -3.79 -6.53 -4.29
C MET A 112 -4.36 -7.13 -5.56
N GLN A 113 -5.03 -8.28 -5.48
CA GLN A 113 -5.69 -8.89 -6.64
C GLN A 113 -6.76 -7.98 -7.23
N TYR A 114 -7.55 -7.33 -6.39
CA TYR A 114 -8.55 -6.34 -6.82
C TYR A 114 -7.90 -5.18 -7.58
N LEU A 115 -6.85 -4.59 -7.01
CA LEU A 115 -6.14 -3.46 -7.61
C LEU A 115 -5.44 -3.83 -8.92
N ILE A 116 -4.82 -5.00 -8.97
CA ILE A 116 -4.19 -5.51 -10.20
C ILE A 116 -5.25 -5.75 -11.28
N GLN A 117 -6.40 -6.32 -10.91
CA GLN A 117 -7.50 -6.54 -11.86
C GLN A 117 -8.05 -5.21 -12.38
N TRP A 118 -8.22 -4.21 -11.50
CA TRP A 118 -8.63 -2.86 -11.90
C TRP A 118 -7.69 -2.26 -12.96
N GLY A 119 -6.38 -2.39 -12.77
CA GLY A 119 -5.40 -1.93 -13.76
C GLY A 119 -5.44 -2.70 -15.07
N LYS A 120 -5.58 -4.03 -14.99
CA LYS A 120 -5.70 -4.89 -16.18
C LYS A 120 -6.93 -4.57 -17.01
N ASP A 121 -8.06 -4.27 -16.38
CA ASP A 121 -9.31 -3.92 -17.05
C ASP A 121 -9.19 -2.61 -17.84
N GLN A 122 -8.22 -1.76 -17.48
CA GLN A 122 -7.86 -0.54 -18.20
C GLN A 122 -6.71 -0.73 -19.21
N GLY A 123 -6.23 -1.96 -19.39
CA GLY A 123 -5.21 -2.30 -20.36
C GLY A 123 -3.77 -2.21 -19.86
N PHE A 124 -3.54 -1.95 -18.57
CA PHE A 124 -2.19 -1.90 -18.01
C PHE A 124 -1.61 -3.29 -17.80
N THR A 125 -0.31 -3.42 -18.08
CA THR A 125 0.43 -4.67 -17.97
C THR A 125 1.58 -4.60 -16.98
N GLU A 126 1.93 -3.40 -16.51
CA GLU A 126 3.03 -3.19 -15.57
C GLU A 126 2.52 -2.60 -14.25
N PHE A 127 2.93 -3.23 -13.15
CA PHE A 127 2.55 -2.89 -11.80
C PHE A 127 3.81 -2.76 -10.95
N GLN A 128 3.91 -1.67 -10.19
CA GLN A 128 5.03 -1.40 -9.30
C GLN A 128 4.55 -1.06 -7.90
N LEU A 129 5.40 -1.33 -6.93
CA LEU A 129 5.24 -0.89 -5.54
C LEU A 129 6.62 -0.64 -4.93
N ASP A 130 6.65 0.17 -3.89
CA ASP A 130 7.84 0.34 -3.07
C ASP A 130 7.67 -0.41 -1.74
N VAL A 131 8.73 -1.03 -1.28
CA VAL A 131 8.78 -1.71 0.01
C VAL A 131 10.16 -1.48 0.64
N TYR A 132 10.18 -1.19 1.94
CA TYR A 132 11.44 -1.10 2.67
C TYR A 132 12.16 -2.45 2.65
N ASP A 133 13.47 -2.45 2.37
CA ASP A 133 14.27 -3.66 2.25
C ASP A 133 14.21 -4.54 3.50
N GLU A 134 14.21 -3.92 4.69
CA GLU A 134 14.12 -4.60 5.98
C GLU A 134 12.71 -5.13 6.30
N ASN A 135 11.67 -4.72 5.57
CA ASN A 135 10.31 -5.22 5.73
C ASN A 135 10.15 -6.58 5.05
N THR A 136 10.82 -7.59 5.61
CA THR A 136 10.89 -8.95 5.03
C THR A 136 9.52 -9.63 4.93
N SER A 137 8.60 -9.32 5.84
CA SER A 137 7.24 -9.86 5.82
C SER A 137 6.46 -9.38 4.59
N ALA A 138 6.48 -8.07 4.32
CA ALA A 138 5.84 -7.50 3.14
C ALA A 138 6.51 -7.97 1.85
N ARG A 139 7.84 -7.99 1.78
CA ARG A 139 8.58 -8.50 0.62
C ARG A 139 8.17 -9.92 0.25
N LYS A 140 8.15 -10.83 1.23
CA LYS A 140 7.72 -12.23 1.00
C LYS A 140 6.28 -12.32 0.49
N ALA A 141 5.39 -11.47 1.00
CA ALA A 141 4.00 -11.43 0.53
C ALA A 141 3.91 -10.99 -0.94
N TYR A 142 4.68 -9.97 -1.34
CA TYR A 142 4.72 -9.49 -2.71
C TYR A 142 5.40 -10.47 -3.66
N GLU A 143 6.49 -11.09 -3.25
CA GLU A 143 7.19 -12.13 -4.03
C GLU A 143 6.28 -13.34 -4.32
N LYS A 144 5.44 -13.75 -3.36
CA LYS A 144 4.42 -14.80 -3.57
C LYS A 144 3.39 -14.44 -4.64
N MET A 145 3.14 -13.16 -4.85
CA MET A 145 2.24 -12.67 -5.89
C MET A 145 2.92 -12.50 -7.25
N GLY A 146 4.23 -12.74 -7.33
CA GLY A 146 5.03 -12.65 -8.55
C GLY A 146 5.79 -11.34 -8.72
N PHE A 147 5.79 -10.44 -7.73
CA PHE A 147 6.65 -9.27 -7.77
C PHE A 147 8.10 -9.67 -7.58
N VAL A 148 8.98 -9.02 -8.34
CA VAL A 148 10.42 -9.21 -8.24
C VAL A 148 11.09 -7.90 -7.84
N PRO A 149 12.13 -7.93 -6.98
CA PRO A 149 12.90 -6.75 -6.68
C PRO A 149 13.57 -6.18 -7.94
N GLU A 150 13.49 -4.88 -8.15
CA GLU A 150 14.09 -4.24 -9.33
C GLU A 150 15.19 -3.26 -8.95
N ILE A 151 14.93 -2.36 -8.01
CA ILE A 151 15.87 -1.31 -7.60
C ILE A 151 16.03 -1.35 -6.09
N LEU A 152 17.28 -1.28 -5.64
CA LEU A 152 17.61 -1.07 -4.24
C LEU A 152 18.09 0.38 -4.05
N THR A 153 17.38 1.15 -3.25
CA THR A 153 17.83 2.47 -2.82
C THR A 153 18.80 2.32 -1.65
N MET A 154 20.02 2.81 -1.81
CA MET A 154 21.03 2.82 -0.76
C MET A 154 21.18 4.25 -0.20
N ARG A 155 21.36 4.36 1.10
CA ARG A 155 21.47 5.64 1.79
C ARG A 155 22.73 5.67 2.65
N LEU A 156 23.49 6.76 2.57
CA LEU A 156 24.59 7.08 3.51
C LEU A 156 24.10 8.14 4.49
N ASP A 157 24.08 7.83 5.77
CA ASP A 157 23.44 8.61 6.83
C ASP A 157 24.40 9.03 7.95
N ASN A 158 25.61 8.48 7.96
CA ASN A 158 26.62 8.73 8.98
C ASN A 158 27.71 9.66 8.47
N ILE A 159 27.38 10.93 8.31
CA ILE A 159 28.41 11.97 8.36
C ILE A 159 28.59 12.27 9.86
N PRO A 160 29.72 11.90 10.50
CA PRO A 160 29.98 12.32 11.86
C PRO A 160 29.88 13.85 11.91
N PRO A 161 29.28 14.43 12.96
CA PRO A 161 29.28 15.88 13.09
C PRO A 161 30.72 16.35 12.97
N GLU A 162 31.01 17.20 11.96
CA GLU A 162 32.30 17.88 11.90
C GLU A 162 32.51 18.50 13.23
N ASN A 163 33.69 18.19 13.87
CA ASN A 163 34.10 18.79 15.09
C ASN A 163 33.98 20.32 14.91
N GLN A 164 32.93 20.90 15.48
CA GLN A 164 32.87 22.35 15.65
C GLN A 164 34.03 22.74 16.54
N LYS A 165 35.10 23.22 15.91
CA LYS A 165 36.20 23.91 16.59
C LYS A 165 35.78 25.34 16.89
#